data_77d9b1060c5f7821db3b76267283f8e2
#
_entry.id   77d9b1060c5f7821db3b76267283f8e2
#
_cell.length_a   1.000
_cell.length_b   1.000
_cell.length_c   1.000
_cell.angle_alpha   90.00
_cell.angle_beta   90.00
_cell.angle_gamma   90.00
#
_symmetry.space_group_name_H-M   'P 1'
#
loop_
_entity.id
_entity.type
_entity.pdbx_description
1 polymer ?
#
loop_
_entity_poly.entity_id
_entity_poly.type
_entity_poly.pdbx_seq_one_letter_code
_entity_poly.pdbx_strand_id
1 'polypeptide(L)'
;MTDHRAHPPQPHRRPSSRRRRAVLGSLCGLLLIALVAGSGLALDRRTSAPGTGSTASAALPFDLPSASELRSSPHLVFAHYFPPYPLSLDNQPADRDYYTRNYLTPQGEQGRHAAYGGLLRDRPLPVRPATGNWQLADLEREVRTARDAGIDGFTVDILSLTGTNRQRVDLLLRAAHRVDPHFRIVLMPDMTSLHTDPRTLADQLAVLAESPSAYRLDDGRLVVSPFKAEAHDPAWWSQVIARLRERGIGTALVPVFLDFRAHAAAFAPISHAFSSWGNRSYTGQTGVAGDVRLAHSLGKKWMQAVSVQDVRPNQGVYDEAGNTATLRSTWNHAISDGADWVQLTTWNDYSEGSQFAPSLHNGHTYLDISSYYLTRFKTGNWPRIVRDTVYITSRVQFADASAPLQPQLMRPRQGTAPPRDQVEFLTFLTAPATVSARVGGVPRVYRAPIGVHAEDLPLGPGLSRASVRRAGTQVASATTRYPARRTVEVQDLQYYGVSSRR
;
A
#
# COMPACT_ATOMS: atom_id res chain seq x y z
N MET A 1 23.05 -23.06 -10.13
CA MET A 1 23.80 -21.93 -9.62
C MET A 1 24.31 -21.09 -10.79
N THR A 2 23.45 -20.41 -11.50
CA THR A 2 23.83 -19.44 -12.54
C THR A 2 22.84 -18.30 -12.46
N ASP A 3 23.39 -17.20 -12.02
CA ASP A 3 22.73 -15.91 -11.84
C ASP A 3 22.52 -15.28 -13.23
N HIS A 4 21.28 -15.14 -13.70
CA HIS A 4 20.94 -14.36 -14.90
C HIS A 4 20.15 -13.13 -14.50
N ARG A 5 20.89 -12.06 -14.23
CA ARG A 5 20.39 -10.68 -14.16
C ARG A 5 20.05 -10.19 -15.56
N ALA A 6 18.86 -9.69 -15.76
CA ALA A 6 18.46 -8.99 -16.97
C ALA A 6 18.17 -7.51 -16.64
N HIS A 7 18.99 -6.63 -17.21
CA HIS A 7 18.76 -5.18 -17.28
C HIS A 7 17.67 -4.87 -18.33
N PRO A 8 16.84 -3.85 -18.11
CA PRO A 8 15.91 -3.39 -19.14
C PRO A 8 16.65 -2.68 -20.28
N PRO A 9 16.25 -2.88 -21.54
CA PRO A 9 16.86 -2.20 -22.69
C PRO A 9 16.44 -0.72 -22.75
N GLN A 10 17.39 0.11 -23.13
CA GLN A 10 17.17 1.53 -23.45
C GLN A 10 16.46 1.69 -24.80
N PRO A 11 15.60 2.72 -24.98
CA PRO A 11 14.93 2.95 -26.26
C PRO A 11 15.87 3.57 -27.30
N HIS A 12 15.95 2.95 -28.47
CA HIS A 12 16.64 3.45 -29.65
C HIS A 12 15.97 4.71 -30.22
N ARG A 13 16.77 5.76 -30.40
CA ARG A 13 16.41 6.97 -31.16
C ARG A 13 16.17 6.62 -32.63
N ARG A 14 15.09 7.13 -33.22
CA ARG A 14 14.90 7.26 -34.66
C ARG A 14 14.87 8.72 -35.09
N PRO A 15 15.36 9.04 -36.30
CA PRO A 15 15.59 10.41 -36.71
C PRO A 15 14.36 11.09 -37.30
N SER A 16 14.41 12.42 -37.27
CA SER A 16 13.44 13.40 -37.74
C SER A 16 13.22 13.35 -39.26
N SER A 17 11.98 13.54 -39.72
CA SER A 17 11.68 14.11 -41.05
C SER A 17 10.67 15.26 -40.93
N ARG A 18 11.05 16.36 -41.59
CA ARG A 18 10.35 17.65 -41.70
C ARG A 18 9.20 17.61 -42.71
N ARG A 19 8.31 18.63 -42.55
CA ARG A 19 7.47 19.36 -43.54
C ARG A 19 5.97 18.99 -43.46
N ARG A 20 5.00 19.89 -43.59
CA ARG A 20 4.88 21.31 -43.94
C ARG A 20 3.50 21.83 -43.52
N ARG A 21 3.40 23.13 -43.43
CA ARG A 21 2.28 24.04 -43.16
C ARG A 21 0.99 23.76 -43.93
N ALA A 22 -0.16 24.07 -43.34
CA ALA A 22 -1.21 24.86 -43.96
C ALA A 22 -2.11 25.51 -42.89
N VAL A 23 -2.58 26.70 -43.23
CA VAL A 23 -3.15 27.84 -42.52
C VAL A 23 -4.65 27.91 -42.82
N LEU A 24 -5.38 28.76 -42.06
CA LEU A 24 -6.75 29.31 -42.16
C LEU A 24 -7.86 28.48 -41.51
N GLY A 25 -8.81 29.04 -40.83
CA GLY A 25 -9.29 30.44 -40.70
C GLY A 25 -10.36 30.57 -39.62
N SER A 26 -10.56 31.76 -39.19
CA SER A 26 -11.51 32.31 -38.22
C SER A 26 -12.99 32.01 -38.50
N LEU A 27 -13.83 32.03 -37.45
CA LEU A 27 -14.97 32.96 -37.40
C LEU A 27 -15.60 33.06 -35.99
N CYS A 28 -15.95 34.27 -35.64
CA CYS A 28 -16.57 34.79 -34.44
C CYS A 28 -18.03 34.32 -34.24
N GLY A 29 -18.49 34.32 -33.00
CA GLY A 29 -19.89 34.32 -32.62
C GLY A 29 -20.11 34.83 -31.21
N LEU A 30 -20.38 36.12 -31.08
CA LEU A 30 -20.87 36.82 -29.89
C LEU A 30 -22.38 36.59 -29.71
N LEU A 31 -22.86 36.41 -28.49
CA LEU A 31 -24.20 36.85 -28.03
C LEU A 31 -24.25 36.79 -26.50
N LEU A 32 -24.18 37.93 -25.87
CA LEU A 32 -25.17 38.82 -25.24
C LEU A 32 -25.81 38.32 -23.93
N ILE A 33 -25.56 39.18 -22.96
CA ILE A 33 -25.94 39.26 -21.55
C ILE A 33 -27.46 39.55 -21.40
N ALA A 34 -28.08 39.01 -20.36
CA ALA A 34 -29.26 39.59 -19.72
C ALA A 34 -29.10 39.61 -18.22
N LEU A 35 -28.98 40.79 -17.65
CA LEU A 35 -29.13 41.12 -16.23
C LEU A 35 -30.60 41.14 -15.86
N VAL A 36 -30.99 40.53 -14.74
CA VAL A 36 -32.18 40.91 -13.98
C VAL A 36 -31.77 41.08 -12.51
N ALA A 37 -31.89 42.32 -12.07
CA ALA A 37 -31.76 42.70 -10.67
C ALA A 37 -33.08 42.44 -9.92
N GLY A 38 -33.01 41.85 -8.75
CA GLY A 38 -34.12 41.68 -7.82
C GLY A 38 -33.63 41.82 -6.39
N SER A 39 -33.94 42.97 -5.78
CA SER A 39 -33.67 43.30 -4.37
C SER A 39 -34.61 42.55 -3.43
N GLY A 40 -34.11 42.00 -2.32
CA GLY A 40 -34.97 41.39 -1.30
C GLY A 40 -34.19 41.03 -0.02
N LEU A 41 -34.23 41.94 0.93
CA LEU A 41 -34.22 41.84 2.41
C LEU A 41 -33.41 40.67 3.10
N ALA A 42 -32.41 41.12 3.84
CA ALA A 42 -31.67 40.36 4.83
C ALA A 42 -32.53 39.86 5.99
N LEU A 43 -32.44 38.58 6.30
CA LEU A 43 -32.75 37.99 7.60
C LEU A 43 -31.53 37.23 8.07
N ASP A 44 -30.86 37.82 9.06
CA ASP A 44 -29.70 37.27 9.77
C ASP A 44 -30.14 36.04 10.57
N ARG A 45 -29.84 34.83 10.06
CA ARG A 45 -29.85 33.61 10.84
C ARG A 45 -28.46 33.05 10.82
N ARG A 46 -27.71 33.32 11.88
CA ARG A 46 -26.48 32.59 12.20
C ARG A 46 -26.84 31.11 12.41
N THR A 47 -26.76 30.34 11.37
CA THR A 47 -26.65 28.87 11.44
C THR A 47 -25.19 28.52 11.35
N SER A 48 -24.67 27.95 12.44
CA SER A 48 -23.35 27.32 12.50
C SER A 48 -23.20 26.37 11.30
N ALA A 49 -22.24 26.62 10.42
CA ALA A 49 -21.93 25.72 9.33
C ALA A 49 -21.48 24.37 9.91
N PRO A 50 -22.02 23.24 9.42
CA PRO A 50 -21.44 21.95 9.74
C PRO A 50 -20.03 21.88 9.14
N GLY A 51 -19.06 21.49 9.95
CA GLY A 51 -17.68 21.29 9.52
C GLY A 51 -17.63 20.46 8.24
N THR A 52 -16.86 20.89 7.27
CA THR A 52 -16.57 20.18 6.03
C THR A 52 -15.78 18.91 6.36
N GLY A 53 -16.48 17.84 6.76
CA GLY A 53 -15.91 16.51 6.83
C GLY A 53 -15.41 16.12 5.44
N SER A 54 -14.16 15.73 5.34
CA SER A 54 -13.56 15.23 4.09
C SER A 54 -14.44 14.13 3.49
N THR A 55 -14.65 14.15 2.17
CA THR A 55 -15.41 13.10 1.46
C THR A 55 -14.81 11.69 1.68
N ALA A 56 -13.51 11.60 1.98
CA ALA A 56 -12.85 10.35 2.36
C ALA A 56 -13.40 9.77 3.67
N SER A 57 -13.68 10.59 4.69
CA SER A 57 -14.23 10.14 5.98
C SER A 57 -15.63 9.54 5.83
N ALA A 58 -16.45 10.03 4.90
CA ALA A 58 -17.80 9.50 4.66
C ALA A 58 -17.81 8.07 4.08
N ALA A 59 -16.72 7.63 3.47
CA ALA A 59 -16.57 6.29 2.91
C ALA A 59 -16.12 5.23 3.93
N LEU A 60 -15.52 5.63 5.06
CA LEU A 60 -15.10 4.74 6.13
C LEU A 60 -16.27 4.36 7.06
N PRO A 61 -16.21 3.22 7.75
CA PRO A 61 -17.20 2.85 8.77
C PRO A 61 -17.17 3.74 10.03
N PHE A 62 -16.14 4.55 10.19
CA PHE A 62 -15.89 5.45 11.33
C PHE A 62 -15.45 6.82 10.82
N ASP A 63 -15.41 7.80 11.72
CA ASP A 63 -14.82 9.10 11.42
C ASP A 63 -13.33 9.07 11.74
N LEU A 64 -12.50 9.34 10.73
CA LEU A 64 -11.05 9.42 10.91
C LEU A 64 -10.76 10.71 11.69
N PRO A 65 -9.92 10.65 12.75
CA PRO A 65 -9.46 11.85 13.44
C PRO A 65 -8.75 12.82 12.49
N SER A 66 -8.69 14.09 12.88
CA SER A 66 -8.00 15.10 12.08
C SER A 66 -6.52 14.76 11.88
N ALA A 67 -5.93 15.21 10.77
CA ALA A 67 -4.52 14.99 10.52
C ALA A 67 -3.62 15.57 11.64
N SER A 68 -4.01 16.69 12.26
CA SER A 68 -3.31 17.27 13.39
C SER A 68 -3.35 16.38 14.63
N GLU A 69 -4.50 15.80 14.94
CA GLU A 69 -4.68 14.86 16.05
C GLU A 69 -3.85 13.59 15.85
N LEU A 70 -3.90 12.99 14.65
CA LEU A 70 -3.07 11.82 14.33
C LEU A 70 -1.57 12.13 14.41
N ARG A 71 -1.14 13.33 14.00
CA ARG A 71 0.27 13.73 14.05
C ARG A 71 0.80 14.02 15.44
N SER A 72 -0.05 14.33 16.41
CA SER A 72 0.36 14.53 17.82
C SER A 72 0.78 13.22 18.50
N SER A 73 0.47 12.07 17.88
CA SER A 73 0.87 10.77 18.39
C SER A 73 2.39 10.53 18.24
N PRO A 74 3.06 9.96 19.26
CA PRO A 74 4.44 9.50 19.13
C PRO A 74 4.57 8.23 18.28
N HIS A 75 3.44 7.56 18.02
CA HIS A 75 3.36 6.36 17.20
C HIS A 75 3.26 6.74 15.72
N LEU A 76 4.30 6.43 14.95
CA LEU A 76 4.36 6.75 13.52
C LEU A 76 3.99 5.54 12.66
N VAL A 77 3.29 5.82 11.56
CA VAL A 77 2.90 4.81 10.58
C VAL A 77 3.43 5.20 9.21
N PHE A 78 4.33 4.40 8.67
CA PHE A 78 4.88 4.54 7.33
C PHE A 78 4.32 3.44 6.41
N ALA A 79 4.32 3.67 5.11
CA ALA A 79 4.09 2.61 4.13
C ALA A 79 5.30 2.49 3.20
N HIS A 80 5.70 1.26 2.88
CA HIS A 80 6.82 1.02 1.98
C HIS A 80 6.43 1.33 0.54
N TYR A 81 7.03 2.36 -0.04
CA TYR A 81 6.79 2.79 -1.41
C TYR A 81 7.80 2.16 -2.36
N PHE A 82 7.31 1.38 -3.32
CA PHE A 82 8.10 0.67 -4.31
C PHE A 82 8.07 1.42 -5.67
N PRO A 83 9.14 2.12 -6.07
CA PRO A 83 9.13 3.00 -7.24
C PRO A 83 8.77 2.37 -8.58
N PRO A 84 8.98 1.06 -8.85
CA PRO A 84 8.62 0.44 -10.13
C PRO A 84 7.14 0.52 -10.51
N TYR A 85 6.21 0.61 -9.55
CA TYR A 85 4.78 0.53 -9.81
C TYR A 85 4.00 1.79 -9.37
N PRO A 86 4.24 2.96 -10.00
CA PRO A 86 3.44 4.17 -9.76
C PRO A 86 2.04 4.02 -10.35
N LEU A 87 1.15 4.99 -10.11
CA LEU A 87 -0.23 4.99 -10.66
C LEU A 87 -0.29 4.81 -12.17
N SER A 88 0.64 5.42 -12.91
CA SER A 88 0.79 5.24 -14.36
C SER A 88 2.26 5.13 -14.74
N LEU A 89 2.56 4.35 -15.77
CA LEU A 89 3.90 4.18 -16.32
C LEU A 89 4.11 4.96 -17.62
N ASP A 90 3.04 5.24 -18.36
CA ASP A 90 3.09 5.80 -19.71
C ASP A 90 2.00 6.85 -20.00
N ASN A 91 1.22 7.23 -18.99
CA ASN A 91 0.14 8.22 -19.09
C ASN A 91 -0.87 7.89 -20.21
N GLN A 92 -1.19 6.63 -20.39
CA GLN A 92 -2.18 6.17 -21.34
C GLN A 92 -3.51 5.81 -20.66
N PRO A 93 -4.65 5.78 -21.38
CA PRO A 93 -5.89 5.25 -20.89
C PRO A 93 -5.76 3.79 -20.44
N ALA A 94 -6.53 3.39 -19.41
CA ALA A 94 -6.42 2.11 -18.73
C ALA A 94 -6.56 0.87 -19.61
N ASP A 95 -7.31 0.96 -20.70
CA ASP A 95 -7.54 -0.12 -21.68
C ASP A 95 -6.32 -0.41 -22.57
N ARG A 96 -5.36 0.52 -22.62
CA ARG A 96 -4.16 0.42 -23.45
C ARG A 96 -2.89 0.94 -22.80
N ASP A 97 -2.88 1.13 -21.50
CA ASP A 97 -1.69 1.54 -20.76
C ASP A 97 -0.68 0.39 -20.61
N TYR A 98 0.51 0.73 -20.07
CA TYR A 98 1.60 -0.22 -19.93
C TYR A 98 1.24 -1.41 -19.03
N TYR A 99 0.50 -1.18 -17.94
CA TYR A 99 0.05 -2.25 -17.05
C TYR A 99 -0.78 -3.29 -17.81
N THR A 100 -1.80 -2.84 -18.53
CA THR A 100 -2.71 -3.72 -19.28
C THR A 100 -2.00 -4.45 -20.42
N ARG A 101 -1.14 -3.74 -21.18
CA ARG A 101 -0.48 -4.34 -22.35
C ARG A 101 0.70 -5.24 -22.03
N ASN A 102 1.37 -5.01 -20.87
CA ASN A 102 2.65 -5.65 -20.58
C ASN A 102 2.67 -6.45 -19.28
N TYR A 103 2.13 -5.92 -18.17
CA TYR A 103 2.33 -6.57 -16.88
C TYR A 103 1.23 -7.57 -16.51
N LEU A 104 -0.01 -7.33 -16.94
CA LEU A 104 -1.19 -8.15 -16.61
C LEU A 104 -1.44 -9.29 -17.59
N THR A 105 -0.61 -9.47 -18.60
CA THR A 105 -0.79 -10.47 -19.64
C THR A 105 0.46 -11.33 -19.84
N PRO A 106 0.31 -12.65 -20.06
CA PRO A 106 1.44 -13.53 -20.38
C PRO A 106 2.22 -13.11 -21.62
N GLN A 107 1.57 -12.48 -22.60
CA GLN A 107 2.17 -12.03 -23.85
C GLN A 107 2.94 -10.72 -23.73
N GLY A 108 2.75 -10.00 -22.62
CA GLY A 108 3.39 -8.71 -22.39
C GLY A 108 4.92 -8.80 -22.32
N GLU A 109 5.60 -7.67 -22.60
CA GLU A 109 7.06 -7.61 -22.66
C GLU A 109 7.69 -8.72 -23.53
N GLN A 110 7.05 -8.99 -24.68
CA GLN A 110 7.47 -10.05 -25.63
C GLN A 110 7.42 -11.47 -25.03
N GLY A 111 6.48 -11.72 -24.13
CA GLY A 111 6.31 -13.01 -23.48
C GLY A 111 7.29 -13.31 -22.36
N ARG A 112 8.06 -12.32 -21.89
CA ARG A 112 9.08 -12.47 -20.85
C ARG A 112 8.52 -13.10 -19.58
N HIS A 113 7.24 -12.87 -19.27
CA HIS A 113 6.57 -13.33 -18.06
C HIS A 113 5.58 -14.47 -18.31
N ALA A 114 5.60 -15.06 -19.51
CA ALA A 114 4.62 -16.07 -19.91
C ALA A 114 4.65 -17.33 -19.03
N ALA A 115 5.83 -17.75 -18.58
CA ALA A 115 5.99 -18.96 -17.77
C ALA A 115 5.15 -18.95 -16.48
N TYR A 116 4.96 -17.79 -15.89
CA TYR A 116 4.17 -17.58 -14.66
C TYR A 116 2.92 -16.71 -14.86
N GLY A 117 2.45 -16.58 -16.11
CA GLY A 117 1.14 -16.02 -16.44
C GLY A 117 1.05 -14.50 -16.46
N GLY A 118 2.17 -13.79 -16.62
CA GLY A 118 2.27 -12.32 -16.53
C GLY A 118 2.96 -11.86 -15.25
N LEU A 119 3.50 -10.64 -15.26
CA LEU A 119 4.27 -10.11 -14.13
C LEU A 119 3.40 -9.85 -12.90
N LEU A 120 2.24 -9.25 -13.11
CA LEU A 120 1.33 -8.82 -12.04
C LEU A 120 -0.01 -9.54 -12.14
N ARG A 121 -0.77 -9.52 -11.03
CA ARG A 121 -2.16 -9.98 -10.96
C ARG A 121 -3.14 -8.85 -10.72
N ASP A 122 -2.68 -7.75 -10.12
CA ASP A 122 -3.46 -6.54 -9.86
C ASP A 122 -2.61 -5.32 -10.22
N ARG A 123 -3.20 -4.15 -10.21
CA ARG A 123 -2.58 -2.88 -10.58
C ARG A 123 -3.20 -1.71 -9.79
N PRO A 124 -2.54 -0.53 -9.74
CA PRO A 124 -3.16 0.67 -9.18
C PRO A 124 -4.53 0.95 -9.82
N LEU A 125 -5.44 1.56 -9.04
CA LEU A 125 -6.69 2.10 -9.62
C LEU A 125 -6.34 3.01 -10.80
N PRO A 126 -6.92 2.74 -11.99
CA PRO A 126 -6.61 3.53 -13.17
C PRO A 126 -6.93 5.01 -12.99
N VAL A 127 -6.04 5.85 -13.46
CA VAL A 127 -6.22 7.30 -13.51
C VAL A 127 -6.36 7.78 -14.96
N ARG A 128 -7.08 8.88 -15.15
CA ARG A 128 -7.16 9.51 -16.48
C ARG A 128 -5.80 10.11 -16.83
N PRO A 129 -5.34 10.00 -18.09
CA PRO A 129 -4.15 10.70 -18.55
C PRO A 129 -4.19 12.17 -18.20
N ALA A 130 -3.11 12.70 -17.66
CA ALA A 130 -2.99 14.10 -17.28
C ALA A 130 -2.04 14.84 -18.22
N THR A 131 -2.24 16.16 -18.35
CA THR A 131 -1.34 17.05 -19.09
C THR A 131 -0.17 17.53 -18.19
N GLY A 132 0.89 18.04 -18.80
CA GLY A 132 2.02 18.60 -18.08
C GLY A 132 2.87 17.57 -17.36
N ASN A 133 3.27 17.85 -16.11
CA ASN A 133 4.08 16.94 -15.30
C ASN A 133 3.19 15.86 -14.63
N TRP A 134 2.67 14.95 -15.45
CA TRP A 134 1.76 13.90 -15.02
C TRP A 134 2.35 12.97 -13.96
N GLN A 135 3.66 12.66 -14.05
CA GLN A 135 4.34 11.81 -13.07
C GLN A 135 4.30 12.42 -11.67
N LEU A 136 4.57 13.71 -11.56
CA LEU A 136 4.47 14.41 -10.29
C LEU A 136 3.02 14.47 -9.79
N ALA A 137 2.06 14.74 -10.68
CA ALA A 137 0.63 14.79 -10.32
C ALA A 137 0.11 13.43 -9.80
N ASP A 138 0.56 12.33 -10.38
CA ASP A 138 0.22 10.99 -9.94
C ASP A 138 0.82 10.68 -8.55
N LEU A 139 2.09 11.01 -8.32
CA LEU A 139 2.73 10.87 -7.02
C LEU A 139 2.08 11.76 -5.95
N GLU A 140 1.68 12.98 -6.30
CA GLU A 140 0.89 13.84 -5.40
C GLU A 140 -0.46 13.19 -5.04
N ARG A 141 -1.08 12.45 -5.95
CA ARG A 141 -2.33 11.70 -5.69
C ARG A 141 -2.07 10.55 -4.72
N GLU A 142 -0.99 9.80 -4.90
CA GLU A 142 -0.61 8.72 -3.98
C GLU A 142 -0.33 9.25 -2.57
N VAL A 143 0.41 10.34 -2.45
CA VAL A 143 0.67 11.01 -1.16
C VAL A 143 -0.64 11.47 -0.50
N ARG A 144 -1.55 12.11 -1.26
CA ARG A 144 -2.86 12.51 -0.73
C ARG A 144 -3.65 11.29 -0.22
N THR A 145 -3.69 10.21 -1.00
CA THR A 145 -4.41 8.99 -0.63
C THR A 145 -3.86 8.38 0.67
N ALA A 146 -2.54 8.32 0.82
CA ALA A 146 -1.90 7.80 2.02
C ALA A 146 -2.14 8.72 3.24
N ARG A 147 -1.95 10.03 3.08
CA ARG A 147 -2.21 11.03 4.12
C ARG A 147 -3.66 10.98 4.60
N ASP A 148 -4.61 10.90 3.67
CA ASP A 148 -6.05 10.90 3.96
C ASP A 148 -6.52 9.58 4.58
N ALA A 149 -5.68 8.54 4.58
CA ALA A 149 -5.85 7.30 5.33
C ALA A 149 -5.19 7.33 6.73
N GLY A 150 -4.52 8.43 7.09
CA GLY A 150 -3.85 8.62 8.39
C GLY A 150 -2.38 8.22 8.43
N ILE A 151 -1.78 7.86 7.30
CA ILE A 151 -0.37 7.47 7.18
C ILE A 151 0.53 8.71 7.29
N ASP A 152 1.62 8.64 8.06
CA ASP A 152 2.53 9.77 8.33
C ASP A 152 3.55 10.00 7.22
N GLY A 153 3.82 8.99 6.42
CA GLY A 153 4.83 9.07 5.36
C GLY A 153 5.09 7.75 4.64
N PHE A 154 6.04 7.80 3.73
CA PHE A 154 6.52 6.60 3.05
C PHE A 154 7.96 6.27 3.47
N THR A 155 8.29 4.97 3.54
CA THR A 155 9.66 4.48 3.42
C THR A 155 9.90 4.23 1.94
N VAL A 156 10.68 5.09 1.27
CA VAL A 156 10.88 4.97 -0.18
C VAL A 156 12.03 4.03 -0.49
N ASP A 157 11.75 3.01 -1.28
CA ASP A 157 12.74 2.03 -1.69
C ASP A 157 13.72 2.63 -2.71
N ILE A 158 15.02 2.60 -2.40
CA ILE A 158 16.08 3.09 -3.26
C ILE A 158 16.77 1.89 -3.92
N LEU A 159 16.17 1.42 -5.03
CA LEU A 159 16.65 0.28 -5.82
C LEU A 159 17.87 0.61 -6.67
N SER A 160 18.12 1.89 -6.96
CA SER A 160 19.20 2.35 -7.80
C SER A 160 19.57 3.78 -7.45
N LEU A 161 20.86 4.10 -7.54
CA LEU A 161 21.38 5.45 -7.31
C LEU A 161 21.27 6.36 -8.56
N THR A 162 20.84 5.82 -9.69
CA THR A 162 20.69 6.51 -10.98
C THR A 162 19.47 6.01 -11.75
N GLY A 163 19.16 6.64 -12.89
CA GLY A 163 18.08 6.18 -13.79
C GLY A 163 16.67 6.43 -13.27
N THR A 164 15.71 5.70 -13.84
CA THR A 164 14.27 5.96 -13.66
C THR A 164 13.81 5.78 -12.20
N ASN A 165 14.28 4.74 -11.50
CA ASN A 165 13.88 4.52 -10.11
C ASN A 165 14.39 5.67 -9.23
N ARG A 166 15.65 6.12 -9.39
CA ARG A 166 16.17 7.28 -8.66
C ARG A 166 15.38 8.56 -8.97
N GLN A 167 15.03 8.80 -10.23
CA GLN A 167 14.21 9.96 -10.62
C GLN A 167 12.82 9.94 -9.96
N ARG A 168 12.21 8.76 -9.82
CA ARG A 168 10.93 8.60 -9.10
C ARG A 168 11.06 8.89 -7.61
N VAL A 169 12.18 8.54 -6.97
CA VAL A 169 12.46 8.93 -5.58
C VAL A 169 12.51 10.45 -5.44
N ASP A 170 13.23 11.16 -6.35
CA ASP A 170 13.30 12.63 -6.37
C ASP A 170 11.92 13.26 -6.58
N LEU A 171 11.12 12.69 -7.47
CA LEU A 171 9.75 13.15 -7.73
C LEU A 171 8.84 12.93 -6.52
N LEU A 172 8.96 11.79 -5.82
CA LEU A 172 8.17 11.48 -4.62
C LEU A 172 8.48 12.45 -3.48
N LEU A 173 9.76 12.77 -3.25
CA LEU A 173 10.16 13.78 -2.26
C LEU A 173 9.51 15.14 -2.57
N ARG A 174 9.51 15.56 -3.84
CA ARG A 174 8.84 16.80 -4.27
C ARG A 174 7.32 16.73 -4.12
N ALA A 175 6.70 15.60 -4.49
CA ALA A 175 5.26 15.39 -4.35
C ALA A 175 4.83 15.48 -2.88
N ALA A 176 5.57 14.83 -1.99
CA ALA A 176 5.33 14.87 -0.56
C ALA A 176 5.33 16.31 -0.03
N HIS A 177 6.36 17.09 -0.31
CA HIS A 177 6.46 18.48 0.12
C HIS A 177 5.31 19.36 -0.41
N ARG A 178 4.91 19.16 -1.66
CA ARG A 178 3.83 19.94 -2.29
C ARG A 178 2.45 19.63 -1.75
N VAL A 179 2.21 18.37 -1.42
CA VAL A 179 0.90 17.92 -0.90
C VAL A 179 0.74 18.26 0.56
N ASP A 180 1.76 17.99 1.36
CA ASP A 180 1.76 18.20 2.80
C ASP A 180 3.21 18.27 3.31
N PRO A 181 3.69 19.45 3.76
CA PRO A 181 5.04 19.60 4.29
C PRO A 181 5.36 18.71 5.50
N HIS A 182 4.33 18.14 6.14
CA HIS A 182 4.48 17.20 7.26
C HIS A 182 4.44 15.73 6.83
N PHE A 183 4.20 15.42 5.55
CA PHE A 183 4.27 14.04 5.06
C PHE A 183 5.75 13.63 4.89
N ARG A 184 6.17 12.63 5.63
CA ARG A 184 7.57 12.26 5.82
C ARG A 184 8.02 11.23 4.79
N ILE A 185 9.25 11.36 4.28
CA ILE A 185 9.87 10.34 3.42
C ILE A 185 11.11 9.80 4.12
N VAL A 186 11.06 8.56 4.56
CA VAL A 186 12.20 7.82 5.10
C VAL A 186 12.99 7.23 3.94
N LEU A 187 14.30 7.48 3.91
CA LEU A 187 15.19 6.96 2.87
C LEU A 187 15.53 5.50 3.15
N MET A 188 15.15 4.59 2.25
CA MET A 188 15.34 3.15 2.40
C MET A 188 16.24 2.59 1.28
N PRO A 189 17.58 2.60 1.45
CA PRO A 189 18.45 1.90 0.48
C PRO A 189 18.18 0.39 0.53
N ASP A 190 17.93 -0.20 -0.64
CA ASP A 190 17.73 -1.65 -0.79
C ASP A 190 19.06 -2.36 -1.00
N MET A 191 19.54 -3.04 0.04
CA MET A 191 20.83 -3.74 0.00
C MET A 191 20.78 -5.08 -0.73
N THR A 192 19.63 -5.46 -1.29
CA THR A 192 19.55 -6.58 -2.26
C THR A 192 19.81 -6.12 -3.67
N SER A 193 19.58 -4.84 -3.96
CA SER A 193 19.67 -4.23 -5.30
C SER A 193 20.88 -3.31 -5.46
N LEU A 194 21.29 -2.64 -4.38
CA LEU A 194 22.43 -1.72 -4.40
C LEU A 194 23.75 -2.46 -4.15
N HIS A 195 24.62 -2.38 -5.16
CA HIS A 195 26.02 -2.83 -5.06
C HIS A 195 26.92 -1.60 -5.06
N THR A 196 27.20 -1.05 -3.88
CA THR A 196 27.90 0.24 -3.73
C THR A 196 28.81 0.22 -2.50
N ASP A 197 29.74 1.13 -2.43
CA ASP A 197 30.58 1.36 -1.26
C ASP A 197 29.91 2.35 -0.27
N PRO A 198 30.37 2.40 1.02
CA PRO A 198 29.78 3.27 2.03
C PRO A 198 29.82 4.76 1.68
N ARG A 199 30.89 5.21 1.06
CA ARG A 199 31.08 6.62 0.70
C ARG A 199 30.11 7.05 -0.38
N THR A 200 30.00 6.28 -1.44
CA THR A 200 29.07 6.52 -2.55
C THR A 200 27.62 6.52 -2.05
N LEU A 201 27.22 5.54 -1.23
CA LEU A 201 25.88 5.51 -0.67
C LEU A 201 25.61 6.75 0.19
N ALA A 202 26.52 7.10 1.09
CA ALA A 202 26.34 8.27 1.96
C ALA A 202 26.25 9.57 1.17
N ASP A 203 27.07 9.75 0.13
CA ASP A 203 27.03 10.94 -0.71
C ASP A 203 25.70 11.06 -1.47
N GLN A 204 25.12 9.95 -1.95
CA GLN A 204 23.78 9.94 -2.58
C GLN A 204 22.65 10.18 -1.58
N LEU A 205 22.72 9.59 -0.38
CA LEU A 205 21.75 9.87 0.69
C LEU A 205 21.79 11.33 1.12
N ALA A 206 22.99 11.95 1.17
CA ALA A 206 23.13 13.36 1.50
C ALA A 206 22.42 14.27 0.50
N VAL A 207 22.50 13.96 -0.80
CA VAL A 207 21.74 14.71 -1.84
C VAL A 207 20.24 14.56 -1.65
N LEU A 208 19.72 13.35 -1.36
CA LEU A 208 18.30 13.15 -1.08
C LEU A 208 17.85 13.87 0.19
N ALA A 209 18.72 13.95 1.19
CA ALA A 209 18.47 14.60 2.48
C ALA A 209 18.37 16.13 2.40
N GLU A 210 18.69 16.75 1.25
CA GLU A 210 18.45 18.18 1.00
C GLU A 210 16.94 18.48 0.86
N SER A 211 16.13 17.47 0.52
CA SER A 211 14.68 17.62 0.45
C SER A 211 14.08 17.87 1.84
N PRO A 212 13.19 18.88 1.99
CA PRO A 212 12.50 19.13 3.27
C PRO A 212 11.56 17.98 3.68
N SER A 213 11.17 17.10 2.75
CA SER A 213 10.35 15.92 3.06
C SER A 213 11.18 14.71 3.52
N ALA A 214 12.52 14.72 3.36
CA ALA A 214 13.37 13.68 3.92
C ALA A 214 13.22 13.70 5.46
N TYR A 215 12.76 12.57 6.01
CA TYR A 215 12.35 12.53 7.42
C TYR A 215 13.53 12.72 8.36
N ARG A 216 13.38 13.66 9.27
CA ARG A 216 14.29 13.90 10.40
C ARG A 216 13.53 13.78 11.70
N LEU A 217 14.21 13.24 12.72
CA LEU A 217 13.72 13.27 14.09
C LEU A 217 13.72 14.72 14.62
N ASP A 218 13.07 14.95 15.76
CA ASP A 218 12.99 16.27 16.38
C ASP A 218 14.37 16.83 16.76
N ASP A 219 15.38 15.98 16.96
CA ASP A 219 16.76 16.36 17.19
C ASP A 219 17.56 16.65 15.89
N GLY A 220 16.91 16.65 14.73
CA GLY A 220 17.47 16.95 13.41
C GLY A 220 18.14 15.78 12.71
N ARG A 221 18.28 14.60 13.32
CA ARG A 221 18.91 13.44 12.69
C ARG A 221 18.06 12.91 11.55
N LEU A 222 18.68 12.69 10.39
CA LEU A 222 18.07 12.05 9.22
C LEU A 222 17.75 10.58 9.54
N VAL A 223 16.53 10.15 9.28
CA VAL A 223 16.15 8.73 9.39
C VAL A 223 16.53 7.99 8.10
N VAL A 224 17.40 6.99 8.24
CA VAL A 224 17.79 6.07 7.16
C VAL A 224 17.41 4.65 7.59
N SER A 225 16.59 3.98 6.76
CA SER A 225 16.01 2.68 7.10
C SER A 225 16.36 1.64 6.02
N PRO A 226 17.60 1.11 6.01
CA PRO A 226 18.01 0.18 4.95
C PRO A 226 17.23 -1.13 4.99
N PHE A 227 16.74 -1.58 3.82
CA PHE A 227 16.17 -2.90 3.65
C PHE A 227 17.29 -3.95 3.55
N LYS A 228 17.12 -5.09 4.26
CA LYS A 228 18.11 -6.15 4.41
C LYS A 228 19.47 -5.57 4.85
N ALA A 229 19.43 -4.81 5.95
CA ALA A 229 20.61 -4.12 6.45
C ALA A 229 21.78 -5.05 6.77
N GLU A 230 21.48 -6.30 7.15
CA GLU A 230 22.44 -7.38 7.42
C GLU A 230 23.19 -7.90 6.17
N ALA A 231 22.90 -7.39 4.99
CA ALA A 231 23.75 -7.64 3.82
C ALA A 231 25.17 -7.07 4.00
N HIS A 232 25.32 -6.10 4.91
CA HIS A 232 26.58 -5.56 5.37
C HIS A 232 26.65 -5.56 6.89
N ASP A 233 27.87 -5.61 7.42
CA ASP A 233 28.09 -5.60 8.86
C ASP A 233 27.94 -4.18 9.48
N PRO A 234 27.87 -4.07 10.82
CA PRO A 234 27.79 -2.78 11.50
C PRO A 234 28.97 -1.84 11.23
N ALA A 235 30.16 -2.35 10.92
CA ALA A 235 31.33 -1.54 10.62
C ALA A 235 31.16 -0.82 9.28
N TRP A 236 30.60 -1.51 8.28
CA TRP A 236 30.27 -0.91 6.98
C TRP A 236 29.24 0.23 7.14
N TRP A 237 28.18 0.00 7.93
CA TRP A 237 27.17 1.04 8.21
C TRP A 237 27.74 2.21 9.03
N SER A 238 28.69 1.95 9.93
CA SER A 238 29.41 3.00 10.67
C SER A 238 30.18 3.93 9.73
N GLN A 239 30.74 3.42 8.63
CA GLN A 239 31.37 4.25 7.62
C GLN A 239 30.37 5.14 6.88
N VAL A 240 29.17 4.62 6.53
CA VAL A 240 28.08 5.44 5.95
C VAL A 240 27.69 6.57 6.90
N ILE A 241 27.47 6.24 8.18
CA ILE A 241 27.08 7.23 9.22
C ILE A 241 28.19 8.27 9.43
N ALA A 242 29.46 7.85 9.46
CA ALA A 242 30.60 8.76 9.59
C ALA A 242 30.70 9.72 8.40
N ARG A 243 30.52 9.20 7.18
CA ARG A 243 30.54 10.02 5.97
C ARG A 243 29.39 11.03 5.91
N LEU A 244 28.16 10.66 6.32
CA LEU A 244 27.03 11.59 6.46
C LEU A 244 27.35 12.68 7.50
N ARG A 245 27.99 12.32 8.62
CA ARG A 245 28.40 13.28 9.66
C ARG A 245 29.47 14.27 9.13
N GLU A 246 30.43 13.84 8.33
CA GLU A 246 31.40 14.73 7.66
C GLU A 246 30.68 15.77 6.78
N ARG A 247 29.49 15.45 6.26
CA ARG A 247 28.63 16.37 5.50
C ARG A 247 27.65 17.17 6.38
N GLY A 248 27.82 17.13 7.70
CA GLY A 248 26.95 17.84 8.65
C GLY A 248 25.59 17.18 8.90
N ILE A 249 25.41 15.91 8.49
CA ILE A 249 24.13 15.19 8.62
C ILE A 249 24.25 14.14 9.74
N GLY A 250 23.62 14.42 10.88
CA GLY A 250 23.40 13.41 11.92
C GLY A 250 22.40 12.35 11.40
N THR A 251 22.61 11.09 11.79
CA THR A 251 21.83 9.95 11.26
C THR A 251 21.17 9.18 12.38
N ALA A 252 19.91 8.79 12.19
CA ALA A 252 19.15 7.82 12.97
C ALA A 252 18.94 6.58 12.11
N LEU A 253 19.77 5.55 12.29
CA LEU A 253 19.68 4.30 11.54
C LEU A 253 18.51 3.46 12.08
N VAL A 254 17.66 2.96 11.18
CA VAL A 254 16.51 2.08 11.47
C VAL A 254 16.59 0.86 10.53
N PRO A 255 17.51 -0.08 10.78
CA PRO A 255 17.70 -1.22 9.91
C PRO A 255 16.45 -2.12 9.88
N VAL A 256 16.07 -2.55 8.67
CA VAL A 256 15.05 -3.56 8.42
C VAL A 256 15.75 -4.87 8.08
N PHE A 257 15.53 -5.88 8.91
CA PHE A 257 16.17 -7.18 8.80
C PHE A 257 15.24 -8.23 8.19
N LEU A 258 15.82 -9.21 7.53
CA LEU A 258 15.18 -10.48 7.24
C LEU A 258 15.40 -11.49 8.40
N ASP A 259 16.51 -11.37 9.12
CA ASP A 259 16.81 -12.13 10.34
C ASP A 259 17.22 -11.18 11.48
N PHE A 260 16.23 -10.55 12.10
CA PHE A 260 16.45 -9.57 13.17
C PHE A 260 17.22 -10.14 14.36
N ARG A 261 16.82 -11.35 14.84
CA ARG A 261 17.38 -11.90 16.09
C ARG A 261 18.86 -12.22 16.00
N ALA A 262 19.31 -12.66 14.83
CA ALA A 262 20.73 -12.94 14.60
C ALA A 262 21.61 -11.68 14.60
N HIS A 263 21.02 -10.51 14.31
CA HIS A 263 21.80 -9.29 14.07
C HIS A 263 21.55 -8.17 15.09
N ALA A 264 20.47 -8.24 15.89
CA ALA A 264 20.04 -7.19 16.79
C ALA A 264 21.14 -6.66 17.71
N ALA A 265 21.85 -7.54 18.41
CA ALA A 265 22.90 -7.16 19.38
C ALA A 265 24.07 -6.43 18.70
N ALA A 266 24.51 -6.91 17.54
CA ALA A 266 25.63 -6.31 16.81
C ALA A 266 25.28 -4.92 16.25
N PHE A 267 24.03 -4.71 15.80
CA PHE A 267 23.58 -3.42 15.27
C PHE A 267 23.13 -2.43 16.34
N ALA A 268 22.89 -2.85 17.58
CA ALA A 268 22.39 -1.99 18.64
C ALA A 268 23.22 -0.70 18.85
N PRO A 269 24.57 -0.71 18.86
CA PRO A 269 25.36 0.50 19.11
C PRO A 269 25.14 1.61 18.06
N ILE A 270 24.77 1.27 16.82
CA ILE A 270 24.64 2.22 15.72
C ILE A 270 23.18 2.52 15.34
N SER A 271 22.22 1.83 15.94
CA SER A 271 20.81 1.93 15.58
C SER A 271 20.02 2.84 16.50
N HIS A 272 19.02 3.54 15.96
CA HIS A 272 18.00 4.28 16.70
C HIS A 272 16.78 3.40 17.01
N ALA A 273 16.35 2.62 16.02
CA ALA A 273 15.25 1.67 16.10
C ALA A 273 15.60 0.42 15.30
N PHE A 274 14.78 -0.62 15.42
CA PHE A 274 14.86 -1.83 14.63
C PHE A 274 13.54 -2.11 13.92
N SER A 275 13.61 -2.87 12.83
CA SER A 275 12.46 -3.43 12.13
C SER A 275 12.81 -4.80 11.57
N SER A 276 11.80 -5.59 11.24
CA SER A 276 11.91 -6.76 10.38
C SER A 276 10.94 -6.64 9.21
N TRP A 277 11.19 -7.40 8.11
CA TRP A 277 10.25 -7.40 6.98
C TRP A 277 8.94 -8.11 7.30
N GLY A 278 8.92 -8.86 8.42
CA GLY A 278 7.74 -9.54 8.95
C GLY A 278 7.40 -10.85 8.25
N ASN A 279 6.49 -11.61 8.87
CA ASN A 279 5.88 -12.81 8.30
C ASN A 279 4.54 -12.47 7.66
N ARG A 280 4.25 -13.03 6.49
CA ARG A 280 3.07 -12.70 5.68
C ARG A 280 1.89 -13.66 5.90
N SER A 281 2.01 -14.57 6.86
CA SER A 281 0.94 -15.49 7.26
C SER A 281 0.41 -15.12 8.65
N TYR A 282 -0.90 -15.19 8.85
CA TYR A 282 -1.52 -14.92 10.15
C TYR A 282 -1.07 -15.89 11.26
N THR A 283 -0.62 -17.09 10.90
CA THR A 283 -0.08 -18.07 11.85
C THR A 283 1.39 -17.83 12.18
N GLY A 284 2.10 -17.03 11.42
CA GLY A 284 3.53 -16.76 11.59
C GLY A 284 3.87 -15.61 12.55
N GLN A 285 2.90 -15.09 13.31
CA GLN A 285 3.08 -13.88 14.13
C GLN A 285 3.58 -14.16 15.56
N THR A 286 3.74 -15.41 15.96
CA THR A 286 4.03 -15.80 17.36
C THR A 286 5.35 -15.25 17.92
N GLY A 287 6.30 -14.91 17.05
CA GLY A 287 7.60 -14.36 17.44
C GLY A 287 7.62 -12.86 17.74
N VAL A 288 6.62 -12.10 17.27
CA VAL A 288 6.63 -10.62 17.24
C VAL A 288 6.81 -10.00 18.63
N ALA A 289 6.06 -10.45 19.62
CA ALA A 289 6.22 -9.95 21.00
C ALA A 289 7.63 -10.16 21.56
N GLY A 290 8.32 -11.21 21.15
CA GLY A 290 9.72 -11.47 21.51
C GLY A 290 10.68 -10.49 20.84
N ASP A 291 10.41 -10.13 19.60
CA ASP A 291 11.24 -9.18 18.84
C ASP A 291 11.10 -7.76 19.39
N VAL A 292 9.86 -7.33 19.70
CA VAL A 292 9.62 -6.04 20.39
C VAL A 292 10.37 -5.97 21.71
N ARG A 293 10.23 -7.00 22.57
CA ARG A 293 10.95 -7.03 23.86
C ARG A 293 12.46 -7.02 23.70
N LEU A 294 13.01 -7.73 22.72
CA LEU A 294 14.45 -7.72 22.44
C LEU A 294 14.92 -6.33 22.01
N ALA A 295 14.21 -5.66 21.12
CA ALA A 295 14.54 -4.29 20.72
C ALA A 295 14.55 -3.35 21.92
N HIS A 296 13.49 -3.37 22.74
CA HIS A 296 13.37 -2.52 23.93
C HIS A 296 14.45 -2.85 25.00
N SER A 297 14.80 -4.12 25.18
CA SER A 297 15.88 -4.52 26.11
C SER A 297 17.26 -4.00 25.69
N LEU A 298 17.44 -3.76 24.39
CA LEU A 298 18.64 -3.14 23.80
C LEU A 298 18.55 -1.59 23.80
N GLY A 299 17.50 -1.01 24.39
CA GLY A 299 17.26 0.43 24.42
C GLY A 299 16.86 1.03 23.06
N LYS A 300 16.28 0.22 22.18
CA LYS A 300 15.90 0.63 20.81
C LYS A 300 14.38 0.60 20.64
N LYS A 301 13.87 1.51 19.80
CA LYS A 301 12.49 1.45 19.33
C LYS A 301 12.28 0.27 18.39
N TRP A 302 11.02 -0.14 18.23
CA TRP A 302 10.60 -1.16 17.29
C TRP A 302 9.61 -0.61 16.26
N MET A 303 9.91 -0.81 14.98
CA MET A 303 8.99 -0.53 13.87
C MET A 303 8.40 -1.85 13.36
N GLN A 304 7.13 -2.11 13.69
CA GLN A 304 6.44 -3.35 13.35
C GLN A 304 6.01 -3.38 11.88
N ALA A 305 6.33 -4.47 11.16
CA ALA A 305 5.77 -4.74 9.85
C ALA A 305 4.31 -5.16 9.94
N VAL A 306 3.43 -4.49 9.18
CA VAL A 306 2.02 -4.84 9.01
C VAL A 306 1.75 -5.18 7.56
N SER A 307 1.07 -6.31 7.32
CA SER A 307 0.97 -6.91 5.99
C SER A 307 -0.46 -7.30 5.65
N VAL A 308 -0.79 -7.26 4.35
CA VAL A 308 -2.05 -7.77 3.80
C VAL A 308 -1.89 -9.22 3.39
N GLN A 309 -1.01 -9.49 2.45
CA GLN A 309 -0.73 -10.79 1.84
C GLN A 309 0.61 -10.76 1.12
N ASP A 310 1.07 -11.91 0.61
CA ASP A 310 2.27 -12.04 -0.21
C ASP A 310 2.05 -13.13 -1.25
N VAL A 311 2.00 -12.76 -2.54
CA VAL A 311 1.75 -13.65 -3.66
C VAL A 311 2.70 -13.29 -4.81
N ARG A 312 3.71 -14.14 -5.07
CA ARG A 312 4.85 -13.86 -5.96
C ARG A 312 4.89 -14.81 -7.16
N PRO A 313 4.17 -14.51 -8.25
CA PRO A 313 4.13 -15.37 -9.44
C PRO A 313 5.50 -15.68 -10.02
N ASN A 314 6.37 -14.67 -10.10
CA ASN A 314 7.73 -14.79 -10.66
C ASN A 314 8.69 -15.66 -9.80
N GLN A 315 8.38 -15.83 -8.51
CA GLN A 315 9.13 -16.70 -7.61
C GLN A 315 8.47 -18.07 -7.40
N GLY A 316 7.24 -18.25 -7.90
CA GLY A 316 6.48 -19.49 -7.77
C GLY A 316 6.03 -19.79 -6.35
N VAL A 317 5.83 -18.76 -5.49
CA VAL A 317 5.46 -18.93 -4.08
C VAL A 317 4.38 -17.95 -3.65
N TYR A 318 3.64 -18.32 -2.61
CA TYR A 318 2.74 -17.42 -1.90
C TYR A 318 2.66 -17.78 -0.41
N ASP A 319 2.26 -16.81 0.41
CA ASP A 319 1.89 -17.02 1.80
C ASP A 319 0.36 -17.01 1.95
N GLU A 320 -0.16 -17.91 2.79
CA GLU A 320 -1.60 -17.96 3.09
C GLU A 320 -1.99 -16.82 4.03
N ALA A 321 -2.68 -15.84 3.50
CA ALA A 321 -3.10 -14.66 4.24
C ALA A 321 -4.38 -14.86 5.08
N GLY A 322 -5.20 -15.87 4.73
CA GLY A 322 -6.48 -16.10 5.39
C GLY A 322 -7.44 -14.93 5.27
N ASN A 323 -7.67 -14.43 4.06
CA ASN A 323 -8.49 -13.25 3.80
C ASN A 323 -7.90 -11.99 4.47
N THR A 324 -8.58 -11.37 5.46
CA THR A 324 -8.02 -10.24 6.23
C THR A 324 -7.33 -10.67 7.52
N ALA A 325 -7.16 -11.97 7.78
CA ALA A 325 -6.60 -12.46 9.04
C ALA A 325 -5.15 -11.99 9.26
N THR A 326 -4.30 -12.02 8.22
CA THR A 326 -2.93 -11.50 8.30
C THR A 326 -2.92 -10.00 8.61
N LEU A 327 -3.73 -9.20 7.91
CA LEU A 327 -3.84 -7.76 8.16
C LEU A 327 -4.25 -7.47 9.61
N ARG A 328 -5.31 -8.13 10.08
CA ARG A 328 -5.83 -7.93 11.44
C ARG A 328 -4.85 -8.43 12.51
N SER A 329 -4.21 -9.57 12.28
CA SER A 329 -3.22 -10.14 13.22
C SER A 329 -1.98 -9.26 13.34
N THR A 330 -1.38 -8.82 12.24
CA THR A 330 -0.18 -7.98 12.26
C THR A 330 -0.43 -6.63 12.92
N TRP A 331 -1.59 -6.00 12.68
CA TRP A 331 -2.01 -4.80 13.40
C TRP A 331 -2.23 -5.05 14.90
N ASN A 332 -2.90 -6.15 15.26
CA ASN A 332 -3.12 -6.47 16.68
C ASN A 332 -1.80 -6.66 17.42
N HIS A 333 -0.81 -7.32 16.81
CA HIS A 333 0.53 -7.42 17.39
C HIS A 333 1.23 -6.06 17.52
N ALA A 334 1.13 -5.19 16.50
CA ALA A 334 1.68 -3.84 16.62
C ALA A 334 1.09 -3.07 17.81
N ILE A 335 -0.22 -3.22 18.06
CA ILE A 335 -0.95 -2.55 19.14
C ILE A 335 -0.67 -3.22 20.49
N SER A 336 -0.80 -4.54 20.59
CA SER A 336 -0.75 -5.26 21.89
C SER A 336 0.67 -5.47 22.41
N ASP A 337 1.65 -5.63 21.52
CA ASP A 337 3.03 -5.92 21.89
C ASP A 337 3.85 -4.65 22.09
N GLY A 338 3.26 -3.47 21.89
CA GLY A 338 3.87 -2.17 22.21
C GLY A 338 4.87 -1.70 21.17
N ALA A 339 4.59 -1.87 19.88
CA ALA A 339 5.42 -1.29 18.84
C ALA A 339 5.43 0.25 18.92
N ASP A 340 6.59 0.87 18.66
CA ASP A 340 6.72 2.33 18.62
C ASP A 340 6.25 2.92 17.30
N TRP A 341 6.62 2.28 16.21
CA TRP A 341 6.28 2.64 14.83
C TRP A 341 5.72 1.44 14.08
N VAL A 342 5.09 1.72 12.94
CA VAL A 342 4.59 0.69 12.01
C VAL A 342 5.09 0.99 10.62
N GLN A 343 5.43 -0.06 9.88
CA GLN A 343 5.65 -0.05 8.45
C GLN A 343 4.63 -0.96 7.77
N LEU A 344 3.76 -0.38 6.93
CA LEU A 344 2.87 -1.14 6.06
C LEU A 344 3.69 -1.71 4.90
N THR A 345 3.70 -3.02 4.78
CA THR A 345 4.51 -3.73 3.78
C THR A 345 3.59 -4.45 2.80
N THR A 346 3.27 -3.75 1.66
CA THR A 346 3.82 -2.53 1.07
C THR A 346 2.74 -1.52 0.68
N TRP A 347 3.11 -0.28 0.31
CA TRP A 347 2.16 0.63 -0.32
C TRP A 347 1.71 0.09 -1.68
N ASN A 348 2.66 -0.24 -2.56
CA ASN A 348 2.38 -0.48 -3.98
C ASN A 348 3.25 -1.57 -4.64
N ASP A 349 3.75 -2.57 -3.90
CA ASP A 349 4.42 -3.69 -4.57
C ASP A 349 3.39 -4.71 -5.09
N TYR A 350 2.97 -4.47 -6.33
CA TYR A 350 2.02 -5.34 -7.04
C TYR A 350 2.65 -6.65 -7.52
N SER A 351 3.99 -6.77 -7.58
CA SER A 351 4.66 -8.03 -7.92
C SER A 351 4.65 -9.05 -6.79
N GLU A 352 4.43 -8.58 -5.56
CA GLU A 352 4.22 -9.39 -4.38
C GLU A 352 2.73 -9.48 -3.97
N GLY A 353 1.84 -8.76 -4.66
CA GLY A 353 0.42 -8.68 -4.31
C GLY A 353 0.17 -8.09 -2.91
N SER A 354 1.15 -7.38 -2.35
CA SER A 354 1.18 -6.92 -0.96
C SER A 354 0.67 -5.49 -0.75
N GLN A 355 0.08 -4.88 -1.77
CA GLN A 355 -0.30 -3.47 -1.80
C GLN A 355 -1.43 -3.12 -0.83
N PHE A 356 -1.24 -2.03 -0.05
CA PHE A 356 -2.28 -1.32 0.69
C PHE A 356 -2.95 -0.23 -0.15
N ALA A 357 -2.24 0.31 -1.14
CA ALA A 357 -2.76 1.32 -2.06
C ALA A 357 -4.03 0.81 -2.74
N PRO A 358 -5.00 1.69 -3.01
CA PRO A 358 -6.19 1.31 -3.76
C PRO A 358 -5.84 0.71 -5.11
N SER A 359 -6.45 -0.44 -5.42
CA SER A 359 -6.14 -1.22 -6.60
C SER A 359 -7.39 -1.60 -7.39
N LEU A 360 -7.20 -2.05 -8.62
CA LEU A 360 -8.32 -2.41 -9.51
C LEU A 360 -9.20 -3.49 -8.87
N HIS A 361 -8.60 -4.48 -8.22
CA HIS A 361 -9.32 -5.63 -7.66
C HIS A 361 -9.75 -5.44 -6.21
N ASN A 362 -9.03 -4.62 -5.43
CA ASN A 362 -9.32 -4.41 -4.01
C ASN A 362 -10.13 -3.14 -3.72
N GLY A 363 -10.23 -2.20 -4.70
CA GLY A 363 -10.74 -0.88 -4.37
C GLY A 363 -9.93 -0.30 -3.22
N HIS A 364 -10.60 0.14 -2.17
CA HIS A 364 -9.97 0.68 -0.95
C HIS A 364 -10.03 -0.29 0.24
N THR A 365 -10.45 -1.53 0.05
CA THR A 365 -10.81 -2.46 1.13
C THR A 365 -9.72 -2.59 2.19
N TYR A 366 -8.49 -2.91 1.80
CA TYR A 366 -7.40 -3.11 2.76
C TYR A 366 -6.93 -1.81 3.42
N LEU A 367 -6.93 -0.71 2.68
CA LEU A 367 -6.58 0.59 3.21
C LEU A 367 -7.60 1.07 4.24
N ASP A 368 -8.90 0.88 3.98
CA ASP A 368 -9.99 1.25 4.89
C ASP A 368 -9.93 0.46 6.20
N ILE A 369 -9.76 -0.86 6.11
CA ILE A 369 -9.59 -1.72 7.28
C ILE A 369 -8.33 -1.32 8.06
N SER A 370 -7.21 -1.09 7.35
CA SER A 370 -5.96 -0.64 7.97
C SER A 370 -6.12 0.68 8.72
N SER A 371 -6.85 1.66 8.16
CA SER A 371 -7.09 2.96 8.81
C SER A 371 -7.84 2.84 10.16
N TYR A 372 -8.68 1.83 10.32
CA TYR A 372 -9.35 1.55 11.61
C TYR A 372 -8.34 1.16 12.71
N TYR A 373 -7.43 0.24 12.39
CA TYR A 373 -6.37 -0.20 13.29
C TYR A 373 -5.30 0.88 13.51
N LEU A 374 -4.93 1.60 12.45
CA LEU A 374 -4.02 2.75 12.52
C LEU A 374 -4.54 3.78 13.53
N THR A 375 -5.83 4.10 13.48
CA THR A 375 -6.44 5.04 14.43
C THR A 375 -6.29 4.53 15.87
N ARG A 376 -6.58 3.25 16.12
CA ARG A 376 -6.36 2.63 17.43
C ARG A 376 -4.91 2.71 17.87
N PHE A 377 -3.97 2.38 16.99
CA PHE A 377 -2.53 2.42 17.27
C PHE A 377 -2.06 3.82 17.67
N LYS A 378 -2.51 4.83 16.92
CA LYS A 378 -2.06 6.22 17.15
C LYS A 378 -2.75 6.91 18.34
N THR A 379 -4.03 6.65 18.54
CA THR A 379 -4.82 7.37 19.57
C THR A 379 -4.98 6.60 20.88
N GLY A 380 -4.61 5.32 20.90
CA GLY A 380 -4.86 4.45 22.05
C GLY A 380 -6.33 4.02 22.21
N ASN A 381 -7.24 4.48 21.35
CA ASN A 381 -8.67 4.19 21.42
C ASN A 381 -9.21 3.63 20.10
N TRP A 382 -10.09 2.62 20.16
CA TRP A 382 -10.81 2.18 18.97
C TRP A 382 -11.73 3.28 18.47
N PRO A 383 -11.69 3.64 17.18
CA PRO A 383 -12.62 4.62 16.65
C PRO A 383 -14.04 4.07 16.69
N ARG A 384 -15.00 4.97 17.03
CA ARG A 384 -16.42 4.60 17.05
C ARG A 384 -16.91 4.29 15.65
N ILE A 385 -17.51 3.12 15.47
CA ILE A 385 -18.21 2.77 14.23
C ILE A 385 -19.51 3.57 14.18
N VAL A 386 -19.68 4.37 13.15
CA VAL A 386 -20.83 5.28 12.95
C VAL A 386 -21.60 4.97 11.67
N ARG A 387 -21.07 4.07 10.83
CA ARG A 387 -21.68 3.66 9.57
C ARG A 387 -21.56 2.15 9.38
N ASP A 388 -22.73 1.49 9.26
CA ASP A 388 -22.76 0.06 8.97
C ASP A 388 -22.08 -0.24 7.64
N THR A 389 -21.13 -1.16 7.65
CA THR A 389 -20.30 -1.51 6.50
C THR A 389 -20.06 -3.02 6.47
N VAL A 390 -20.07 -3.61 5.28
CA VAL A 390 -19.59 -4.97 5.04
C VAL A 390 -18.54 -4.97 3.97
N TYR A 391 -17.42 -5.64 4.26
CA TYR A 391 -16.39 -5.99 3.31
C TYR A 391 -16.49 -7.48 3.01
N ILE A 392 -16.28 -7.85 1.75
CA ILE A 392 -16.20 -9.26 1.34
C ILE A 392 -14.81 -9.46 0.75
N THR A 393 -14.06 -10.43 1.25
CA THR A 393 -12.78 -10.83 0.68
C THR A 393 -12.81 -12.30 0.27
N SER A 394 -12.26 -12.59 -0.90
CA SER A 394 -12.15 -13.95 -1.42
C SER A 394 -11.07 -14.05 -2.51
N ARG A 395 -10.59 -15.26 -2.75
CA ARG A 395 -9.90 -15.55 -4.02
C ARG A 395 -10.89 -15.59 -5.18
N VAL A 396 -10.36 -15.37 -6.38
CA VAL A 396 -11.11 -15.54 -7.65
C VAL A 396 -11.01 -16.98 -8.20
N GLN A 397 -10.32 -17.84 -7.47
CA GLN A 397 -10.15 -19.26 -7.77
C GLN A 397 -9.95 -20.09 -6.49
N PHE A 398 -10.11 -21.38 -6.59
CA PHE A 398 -9.69 -22.31 -5.55
C PHE A 398 -8.16 -22.43 -5.54
N ALA A 399 -7.57 -22.72 -4.39
CA ALA A 399 -6.11 -22.85 -4.25
C ALA A 399 -5.53 -23.95 -5.12
N ASP A 400 -6.31 -25.01 -5.36
CA ASP A 400 -6.00 -26.15 -6.24
C ASP A 400 -6.53 -26.02 -7.67
N ALA A 401 -7.01 -24.83 -8.06
CA ALA A 401 -7.57 -24.62 -9.39
C ALA A 401 -6.56 -24.97 -10.48
N SER A 402 -7.03 -25.66 -11.52
CA SER A 402 -6.23 -26.00 -12.69
C SER A 402 -5.93 -24.76 -13.53
N ALA A 403 -4.66 -24.56 -13.87
CA ALA A 403 -4.18 -23.53 -14.80
C ALA A 403 -3.29 -24.17 -15.89
N PRO A 404 -3.88 -24.94 -16.83
CA PRO A 404 -3.13 -25.81 -17.74
C PRO A 404 -2.20 -25.09 -18.72
N LEU A 405 -2.42 -23.80 -18.94
CA LEU A 405 -1.60 -22.98 -19.85
C LEU A 405 -0.43 -22.30 -19.15
N GLN A 406 -0.31 -22.41 -17.83
CA GLN A 406 0.75 -21.80 -17.06
C GLN A 406 1.78 -22.84 -16.58
N PRO A 407 3.00 -22.84 -17.16
CA PRO A 407 4.03 -23.83 -16.79
C PRO A 407 4.52 -23.76 -15.34
N GLN A 408 4.67 -22.55 -14.81
CA GLN A 408 5.17 -22.32 -13.45
C GLN A 408 4.01 -21.90 -12.54
N LEU A 409 3.59 -22.82 -11.66
CA LEU A 409 2.57 -22.53 -10.65
C LEU A 409 3.20 -22.12 -9.32
N MET A 410 2.51 -21.24 -8.59
CA MET A 410 2.86 -20.89 -7.22
C MET A 410 2.51 -22.04 -6.25
N ARG A 411 3.36 -22.19 -5.24
CA ARG A 411 3.17 -23.14 -4.14
C ARG A 411 3.20 -22.39 -2.81
N PRO A 412 2.55 -22.90 -1.75
CA PRO A 412 2.68 -22.33 -0.42
C PRO A 412 4.14 -22.25 0.00
N ARG A 413 4.55 -21.11 0.55
CA ARG A 413 5.88 -20.94 1.15
C ARG A 413 6.00 -21.86 2.38
N GLN A 414 7.18 -22.41 2.60
CA GLN A 414 7.43 -23.21 3.80
C GLN A 414 7.14 -22.39 5.07
N GLY A 415 6.39 -22.96 5.99
CA GLY A 415 6.01 -22.32 7.26
C GLY A 415 4.79 -21.41 7.19
N THR A 416 4.20 -21.20 6.01
CA THR A 416 2.91 -20.52 5.91
C THR A 416 1.74 -21.43 6.38
N ALA A 417 0.58 -20.83 6.65
CA ALA A 417 -0.64 -21.59 6.91
C ALA A 417 -1.04 -22.46 5.71
N PRO A 418 -1.76 -23.58 5.91
CA PRO A 418 -2.34 -24.34 4.81
C PRO A 418 -3.29 -23.47 3.97
N PRO A 419 -3.37 -23.71 2.65
CA PRO A 419 -4.30 -23.00 1.77
C PRO A 419 -5.74 -23.06 2.28
N ARG A 420 -6.40 -21.90 2.27
CA ARG A 420 -7.75 -21.74 2.81
C ARG A 420 -8.70 -21.22 1.75
N ASP A 421 -9.59 -22.07 1.26
CA ASP A 421 -10.63 -21.69 0.29
C ASP A 421 -11.88 -21.20 1.03
N GLN A 422 -11.85 -19.92 1.44
CA GLN A 422 -12.93 -19.27 2.16
C GLN A 422 -13.23 -17.88 1.63
N VAL A 423 -14.47 -17.46 1.84
CA VAL A 423 -14.94 -16.08 1.68
C VAL A 423 -15.16 -15.51 3.08
N GLU A 424 -14.49 -14.41 3.39
CA GLU A 424 -14.70 -13.68 4.63
C GLU A 424 -15.69 -12.54 4.41
N PHE A 425 -16.68 -12.45 5.32
CA PHE A 425 -17.63 -11.35 5.46
C PHE A 425 -17.25 -10.56 6.72
N LEU A 426 -16.49 -9.49 6.53
CA LEU A 426 -16.05 -8.63 7.64
C LEU A 426 -17.02 -7.47 7.79
N THR A 427 -17.76 -7.44 8.90
CA THR A 427 -18.76 -6.41 9.21
C THR A 427 -18.23 -5.41 10.22
N PHE A 428 -18.55 -4.14 10.02
CA PHE A 428 -18.42 -3.04 10.98
C PHE A 428 -19.83 -2.52 11.24
N LEU A 429 -20.39 -2.78 12.43
CA LEU A 429 -21.79 -2.51 12.71
C LEU A 429 -21.97 -1.55 13.88
N THR A 430 -22.92 -0.62 13.73
CA THR A 430 -23.34 0.33 14.78
C THR A 430 -24.24 -0.30 15.83
N ALA A 431 -24.91 -1.42 15.49
CA ALA A 431 -25.74 -2.26 16.36
C ALA A 431 -25.84 -3.66 15.74
N PRO A 432 -26.24 -4.70 16.49
CA PRO A 432 -26.44 -6.05 15.96
C PRO A 432 -27.38 -6.07 14.76
N ALA A 433 -27.05 -6.89 13.75
CA ALA A 433 -27.83 -7.01 12.52
C ALA A 433 -27.87 -8.46 12.01
N THR A 434 -28.85 -8.78 11.17
CA THR A 434 -28.88 -10.04 10.43
C THR A 434 -28.16 -9.91 9.12
N VAL A 435 -27.21 -10.82 8.86
CA VAL A 435 -26.47 -10.90 7.60
C VAL A 435 -27.01 -12.08 6.80
N SER A 436 -27.49 -11.78 5.59
CA SER A 436 -27.83 -12.79 4.58
C SER A 436 -26.70 -12.86 3.56
N ALA A 437 -25.83 -13.86 3.69
CA ALA A 437 -24.74 -14.12 2.79
C ALA A 437 -25.09 -15.20 1.77
N ARG A 438 -24.44 -15.16 0.58
CA ARG A 438 -24.55 -16.20 -0.44
C ARG A 438 -23.17 -16.40 -1.08
N VAL A 439 -22.68 -17.64 -1.10
CA VAL A 439 -21.41 -18.03 -1.71
C VAL A 439 -21.68 -19.17 -2.69
N GLY A 440 -21.29 -19.01 -3.96
CA GLY A 440 -21.50 -20.03 -4.98
C GLY A 440 -22.92 -20.55 -5.10
N GLY A 441 -23.91 -19.69 -4.85
CA GLY A 441 -25.32 -20.09 -4.84
C GLY A 441 -25.86 -20.56 -3.46
N VAL A 442 -24.99 -20.97 -2.52
CA VAL A 442 -25.37 -21.48 -1.19
C VAL A 442 -25.71 -20.33 -0.25
N PRO A 443 -26.93 -20.25 0.30
CA PRO A 443 -27.31 -19.20 1.25
C PRO A 443 -26.85 -19.53 2.67
N ARG A 444 -26.49 -18.49 3.42
CA ARG A 444 -26.22 -18.52 4.86
C ARG A 444 -26.81 -17.30 5.51
N VAL A 445 -27.51 -17.48 6.62
CA VAL A 445 -28.04 -16.37 7.43
C VAL A 445 -27.50 -16.50 8.84
N TYR A 446 -26.98 -15.41 9.37
CA TYR A 446 -26.44 -15.35 10.74
C TYR A 446 -26.68 -13.96 11.36
N ARG A 447 -26.49 -13.87 12.68
CA ARG A 447 -26.57 -12.60 13.40
C ARG A 447 -25.15 -12.11 13.70
N ALA A 448 -24.78 -10.97 13.14
CA ALA A 448 -23.52 -10.29 13.46
C ALA A 448 -23.72 -9.35 14.67
N PRO A 449 -22.77 -9.33 15.63
CA PRO A 449 -22.81 -8.43 16.79
C PRO A 449 -22.51 -6.99 16.38
N ILE A 450 -22.66 -6.05 17.32
CA ILE A 450 -22.11 -4.70 17.22
C ILE A 450 -20.58 -4.76 17.16
N GLY A 451 -19.96 -3.81 16.45
CA GLY A 451 -18.50 -3.73 16.32
C GLY A 451 -17.98 -4.43 15.07
N VAL A 452 -16.76 -4.89 15.15
CA VAL A 452 -16.07 -5.61 14.06
C VAL A 452 -16.27 -7.11 14.24
N HIS A 453 -16.78 -7.77 13.21
CA HIS A 453 -17.01 -9.23 13.24
C HIS A 453 -16.69 -9.84 11.88
N ALA A 454 -15.90 -10.92 11.87
CA ALA A 454 -15.58 -11.70 10.69
C ALA A 454 -16.32 -13.04 10.72
N GLU A 455 -16.99 -13.38 9.64
CA GLU A 455 -17.62 -14.69 9.39
C GLU A 455 -17.01 -15.30 8.13
N ASP A 456 -16.50 -16.52 8.24
CA ASP A 456 -15.87 -17.25 7.16
C ASP A 456 -16.81 -18.34 6.63
N LEU A 457 -17.02 -18.36 5.32
CA LEU A 457 -17.80 -19.39 4.64
C LEU A 457 -16.97 -20.10 3.58
N PRO A 458 -17.17 -21.40 3.34
CA PRO A 458 -16.46 -22.11 2.28
C PRO A 458 -16.60 -21.43 0.93
N LEU A 459 -15.51 -21.30 0.17
CA LEU A 459 -15.50 -20.76 -1.18
C LEU A 459 -16.34 -21.64 -2.11
N GLY A 460 -17.21 -21.04 -2.89
CA GLY A 460 -18.01 -21.71 -3.92
C GLY A 460 -17.82 -21.05 -5.29
N PRO A 461 -17.98 -21.77 -6.40
CA PRO A 461 -17.92 -21.20 -7.73
C PRO A 461 -18.96 -20.09 -7.93
N GLY A 462 -18.55 -18.99 -8.56
CA GLY A 462 -19.43 -17.84 -8.81
C GLY A 462 -19.17 -16.66 -7.89
N LEU A 463 -20.11 -15.71 -7.89
CA LEU A 463 -20.04 -14.49 -7.08
C LEU A 463 -20.48 -14.74 -5.65
N SER A 464 -19.85 -14.03 -4.71
CA SER A 464 -20.27 -13.94 -3.31
C SER A 464 -20.94 -12.61 -3.03
N ARG A 465 -21.98 -12.62 -2.18
CA ARG A 465 -22.72 -11.41 -1.83
C ARG A 465 -23.24 -11.45 -0.40
N ALA A 466 -23.38 -10.25 0.19
CA ALA A 466 -23.98 -10.07 1.50
C ALA A 466 -25.00 -8.94 1.48
N SER A 467 -26.08 -9.10 2.27
CA SER A 467 -27.04 -8.07 2.63
C SER A 467 -27.17 -8.04 4.15
N VAL A 468 -26.89 -6.90 4.74
CA VAL A 468 -26.99 -6.66 6.19
C VAL A 468 -28.29 -5.94 6.47
N ARG A 469 -29.13 -6.50 7.34
CA ARG A 469 -30.46 -5.95 7.66
C ARG A 469 -30.63 -5.74 9.16
N ARG A 470 -31.32 -4.65 9.50
CA ARG A 470 -31.73 -4.32 10.86
C ARG A 470 -33.20 -3.87 10.85
N ALA A 471 -34.04 -4.52 11.67
CA ALA A 471 -35.49 -4.26 11.71
C ALA A 471 -36.15 -4.23 10.31
N GLY A 472 -35.77 -5.19 9.44
CA GLY A 472 -36.29 -5.28 8.07
C GLY A 472 -35.61 -4.35 7.04
N THR A 473 -34.92 -3.30 7.46
CA THR A 473 -34.22 -2.36 6.56
C THR A 473 -32.81 -2.84 6.19
N GLN A 474 -32.46 -2.75 4.93
CA GLN A 474 -31.09 -3.02 4.47
C GLN A 474 -30.19 -1.84 4.83
N VAL A 475 -29.14 -2.09 5.64
CA VAL A 475 -28.19 -1.06 6.11
C VAL A 475 -26.86 -1.11 5.41
N ALA A 476 -26.47 -2.26 4.84
CA ALA A 476 -25.30 -2.42 3.98
C ALA A 476 -25.48 -3.60 3.02
N SER A 477 -24.82 -3.57 1.86
CA SER A 477 -24.73 -4.72 0.96
C SER A 477 -23.50 -4.64 0.07
N ALA A 478 -22.91 -5.78 -0.26
CA ALA A 478 -21.79 -5.89 -1.18
C ALA A 478 -21.90 -7.16 -2.02
N THR A 479 -21.26 -7.13 -3.18
CA THR A 479 -21.11 -8.30 -4.08
C THR A 479 -19.71 -8.28 -4.64
N THR A 480 -19.02 -9.43 -4.65
CA THR A 480 -17.68 -9.55 -5.26
C THR A 480 -17.74 -9.21 -6.74
N ARG A 481 -16.70 -8.58 -7.26
CA ARG A 481 -16.63 -8.16 -8.68
C ARG A 481 -16.35 -9.32 -9.61
N TYR A 482 -15.58 -10.32 -9.14
CA TYR A 482 -15.11 -11.45 -9.94
C TYR A 482 -15.61 -12.76 -9.34
N PRO A 483 -16.05 -13.71 -10.20
CA PRO A 483 -16.49 -15.02 -9.74
C PRO A 483 -15.30 -15.92 -9.40
N ALA A 484 -15.42 -16.73 -8.35
CA ALA A 484 -14.47 -17.81 -8.09
C ALA A 484 -14.65 -18.95 -9.10
N ARG A 485 -13.54 -19.56 -9.55
CA ARG A 485 -13.49 -20.60 -10.58
C ARG A 485 -12.61 -21.78 -10.16
N ARG A 486 -12.89 -22.99 -10.69
CA ARG A 486 -12.09 -24.18 -10.49
C ARG A 486 -11.05 -24.42 -11.59
N THR A 487 -11.22 -23.77 -12.73
CA THR A 487 -10.26 -23.78 -13.85
C THR A 487 -10.03 -22.36 -14.28
N VAL A 488 -8.77 -21.97 -14.43
CA VAL A 488 -8.35 -20.61 -14.79
C VAL A 488 -7.28 -20.68 -15.90
N GLU A 489 -7.12 -19.62 -16.63
CA GLU A 489 -6.04 -19.50 -17.61
C GLU A 489 -4.71 -19.20 -16.92
N VAL A 490 -4.77 -18.30 -15.94
CA VAL A 490 -3.62 -17.84 -15.14
C VAL A 490 -3.95 -18.02 -13.67
N GLN A 491 -3.05 -18.65 -12.94
CA GLN A 491 -3.18 -18.81 -11.50
C GLN A 491 -3.05 -17.45 -10.78
N ASP A 492 -4.06 -17.15 -9.96
CA ASP A 492 -4.11 -15.94 -9.14
C ASP A 492 -4.58 -16.30 -7.73
N LEU A 493 -3.65 -16.31 -6.79
CA LEU A 493 -3.89 -16.72 -5.42
C LEU A 493 -4.04 -15.54 -4.45
N GLN A 494 -4.17 -14.30 -4.98
CA GLN A 494 -4.49 -13.13 -4.17
C GLN A 494 -5.93 -13.19 -3.64
N TYR A 495 -6.12 -12.66 -2.44
CA TYR A 495 -7.44 -12.32 -1.93
C TYR A 495 -7.82 -10.93 -2.42
N TYR A 496 -8.98 -10.82 -3.02
CA TYR A 496 -9.57 -9.56 -3.49
C TYR A 496 -10.71 -9.10 -2.59
N GLY A 497 -10.88 -7.79 -2.54
CA GLY A 497 -11.82 -7.17 -1.62
C GLY A 497 -12.83 -6.27 -2.30
N VAL A 498 -14.03 -6.21 -1.71
CA VAL A 498 -15.05 -5.20 -2.04
C VAL A 498 -15.64 -4.63 -0.77
N SER A 499 -16.08 -3.38 -0.84
CA SER A 499 -16.75 -2.66 0.23
C SER A 499 -18.18 -2.32 -0.15
N SER A 500 -19.08 -2.29 0.82
CA SER A 500 -20.45 -1.79 0.65
C SER A 500 -20.52 -0.27 0.52
N ARG A 501 -19.40 0.44 0.68
CA ARG A 501 -19.37 1.91 0.69
C ARG A 501 -18.62 2.54 -0.48
N ARG A 502 -17.55 1.93 -0.99
CA ARG A 502 -16.77 2.45 -2.14
C ARG A 502 -15.98 1.36 -2.87
#